data_4c121718d9d21012cf8326ab707fa03b
#
_entry.id   4c121718d9d21012cf8326ab707fa03b
#
_cell.length_a   1.000
_cell.length_b   1.000
_cell.length_c   1.000
_cell.angle_alpha   90.00
_cell.angle_beta   90.00
_cell.angle_gamma   90.00
#
_symmetry.space_group_name_H-M   'P 1'
#
loop_
_entity.id
_entity.type
_entity.pdbx_description
1 polymer ?
#
loop_
_entity_poly.entity_id
_entity_poly.type
_entity_poly.pdbx_seq_one_letter_code
_entity_poly.pdbx_strand_id
1 'polypeptide(L)'
;GDGDEDRDAATLAAIASTAARGDKADAPSSLDDELFSAAPEVTEMPSRTGAHWLSFLLFLLLVPVGWYLAADAGARMTLADAAPMYTGVASIMALGEILGAIIISAILFVTARRSSLGAWLMGIVTLVVGLPWLMAPGITKASVLSTLTALTNTGSLGANLSHHLQASGYSGRFALLGITLMGLAYVSHSARRTGRAEEALRISLESTNPAGAFYSKRARKKAAKDAARK
;
A
#
# COMPACT_ATOMS: atom_id res chain seq x y z
N GLY A 1 4.14 -8.66 46.40
CA GLY A 1 3.75 -8.97 45.06
C GLY A 1 4.45 -10.20 44.47
N ASP A 2 4.76 -11.26 45.27
CA ASP A 2 5.53 -12.44 44.79
C ASP A 2 4.67 -13.69 44.55
N GLY A 3 3.37 -13.54 44.36
CA GLY A 3 2.47 -14.69 44.25
C GLY A 3 1.95 -15.01 42.82
N ASP A 4 2.10 -14.13 41.86
CA ASP A 4 1.54 -14.32 40.51
C ASP A 4 2.54 -14.90 39.49
N GLU A 5 3.83 -14.66 39.67
CA GLU A 5 4.85 -15.21 38.77
C GLU A 5 5.02 -16.73 38.91
N ASP A 6 4.83 -17.28 40.10
CA ASP A 6 4.92 -18.73 40.35
C ASP A 6 3.72 -19.51 39.75
N ARG A 7 2.56 -18.87 39.60
CA ARG A 7 1.38 -19.49 38.97
C ARG A 7 1.52 -19.63 37.47
N ASP A 8 2.10 -18.63 36.82
CA ASP A 8 2.29 -18.64 35.37
C ASP A 8 3.37 -19.65 34.97
N ALA A 9 4.43 -19.79 35.75
CA ALA A 9 5.48 -20.80 35.54
C ALA A 9 4.94 -22.23 35.69
N ALA A 10 4.08 -22.49 36.68
CA ALA A 10 3.44 -23.79 36.88
C ALA A 10 2.47 -24.15 35.74
N THR A 11 1.76 -23.16 35.21
CA THR A 11 0.82 -23.36 34.10
C THR A 11 1.55 -23.65 32.80
N LEU A 12 2.66 -22.97 32.50
CA LEU A 12 3.49 -23.21 31.34
C LEU A 12 4.19 -24.60 31.42
N ALA A 13 4.64 -25.02 32.60
CA ALA A 13 5.22 -26.35 32.81
C ALA A 13 4.19 -27.46 32.62
N ALA A 14 2.93 -27.24 33.01
CA ALA A 14 1.83 -28.19 32.80
C ALA A 14 1.49 -28.35 31.33
N ILE A 15 1.45 -27.26 30.56
CA ILE A 15 1.22 -27.27 29.11
C ILE A 15 2.37 -27.97 28.39
N ALA A 16 3.62 -27.72 28.76
CA ALA A 16 4.78 -28.37 28.15
C ALA A 16 4.84 -29.88 28.43
N SER A 17 4.42 -30.32 29.62
CA SER A 17 4.39 -31.76 30.01
C SER A 17 3.27 -32.54 29.28
N THR A 18 2.18 -31.86 28.91
CA THR A 18 1.08 -32.47 28.13
C THR A 18 1.48 -32.64 26.66
N ALA A 19 2.27 -31.71 26.10
CA ALA A 19 2.79 -31.81 24.74
C ALA A 19 3.86 -32.92 24.56
N ALA A 20 4.60 -33.26 25.61
CA ALA A 20 5.66 -34.29 25.55
C ALA A 20 5.17 -35.75 25.71
N ARG A 21 3.88 -35.96 25.94
CA ARG A 21 3.30 -37.28 26.21
C ARG A 21 2.55 -37.91 25.03
N GLY A 22 2.58 -37.30 23.87
CA GLY A 22 1.83 -37.72 22.66
C GLY A 22 2.65 -38.49 21.66
N ASP A 23 3.36 -39.55 22.08
CA ASP A 23 3.91 -40.48 21.08
C ASP A 23 3.79 -41.96 21.56
N LYS A 24 2.61 -42.51 21.34
CA LYS A 24 2.44 -43.93 21.12
C LYS A 24 1.19 -44.16 20.27
N ALA A 25 1.45 -44.65 19.06
CA ALA A 25 0.47 -45.08 18.12
C ALA A 25 -0.40 -46.20 18.72
N ASP A 26 -1.71 -45.97 18.80
CA ASP A 26 -2.74 -47.00 18.84
C ASP A 26 -3.80 -46.68 17.80
N ALA A 27 -4.22 -47.74 17.10
CA ALA A 27 -5.08 -47.68 15.92
C ALA A 27 -6.40 -46.94 16.14
N PRO A 28 -6.94 -46.21 15.14
CA PRO A 28 -8.18 -45.45 15.24
C PRO A 28 -9.38 -46.41 15.41
N SER A 29 -10.13 -46.21 16.46
CA SER A 29 -11.30 -47.02 16.74
C SER A 29 -12.58 -46.22 17.05
N SER A 30 -12.74 -45.04 16.47
CA SER A 30 -14.05 -44.38 16.51
C SER A 30 -14.26 -43.43 15.31
N LEU A 31 -15.50 -43.41 14.83
CA LEU A 31 -16.00 -42.44 13.85
C LEU A 31 -15.71 -40.97 14.23
N ASP A 32 -15.48 -40.70 15.50
CA ASP A 32 -15.12 -39.38 16.01
C ASP A 32 -13.70 -38.97 15.58
N ASP A 33 -12.73 -39.90 15.50
CA ASP A 33 -11.37 -39.59 15.05
C ASP A 33 -11.30 -39.29 13.54
N GLU A 34 -12.17 -39.90 12.73
CA GLU A 34 -12.29 -39.55 11.30
C GLU A 34 -12.93 -38.18 11.10
N LEU A 35 -13.88 -37.80 11.92
CA LEU A 35 -14.52 -36.47 11.89
C LEU A 35 -13.55 -35.36 12.31
N PHE A 36 -12.67 -35.63 13.26
CA PHE A 36 -11.68 -34.64 13.71
C PHE A 36 -10.37 -34.64 12.87
N SER A 37 -10.06 -35.72 12.17
CA SER A 37 -8.95 -35.76 11.22
C SER A 37 -9.23 -34.98 9.92
N ALA A 38 -10.49 -34.65 9.66
CA ALA A 38 -10.95 -33.74 8.62
C ALA A 38 -10.97 -32.26 9.09
N ALA A 39 -10.29 -31.92 10.21
CA ALA A 39 -10.09 -30.54 10.57
C ALA A 39 -9.40 -29.82 9.39
N PRO A 40 -9.93 -28.70 8.91
CA PRO A 40 -9.35 -27.99 7.77
C PRO A 40 -7.90 -27.68 8.12
N GLU A 41 -6.99 -28.17 7.28
CA GLU A 41 -5.56 -27.88 7.37
C GLU A 41 -5.41 -26.38 7.58
N VAL A 42 -4.87 -25.96 8.73
CA VAL A 42 -4.69 -24.55 9.04
C VAL A 42 -3.68 -24.03 8.04
N THR A 43 -4.18 -23.49 6.94
CA THR A 43 -3.36 -22.93 5.88
C THR A 43 -2.55 -21.79 6.53
N GLU A 44 -1.24 -21.98 6.63
CA GLU A 44 -0.34 -20.96 7.16
C GLU A 44 -0.59 -19.65 6.43
N MET A 45 -0.78 -18.58 7.20
CA MET A 45 -1.02 -17.27 6.59
C MET A 45 0.17 -16.92 5.71
N PRO A 46 -0.03 -16.65 4.40
CA PRO A 46 1.06 -16.35 3.50
C PRO A 46 1.88 -15.19 4.05
N SER A 47 3.21 -15.33 4.06
CA SER A 47 4.11 -14.32 4.59
C SER A 47 3.93 -13.00 3.84
N ARG A 48 3.74 -11.89 4.55
CA ARG A 48 3.52 -10.56 3.95
C ARG A 48 4.82 -9.90 3.49
N THR A 49 5.96 -10.49 3.80
CA THR A 49 7.29 -9.96 3.48
C THR A 49 7.47 -9.72 1.98
N GLY A 50 7.06 -10.67 1.14
CA GLY A 50 7.12 -10.52 -0.32
C GLY A 50 6.28 -9.36 -0.84
N ALA A 51 5.08 -9.14 -0.28
CA ALA A 51 4.22 -8.02 -0.67
C ALA A 51 4.83 -6.65 -0.29
N HIS A 52 5.55 -6.57 0.82
CA HIS A 52 6.24 -5.35 1.25
C HIS A 52 7.42 -5.01 0.34
N TRP A 53 8.26 -6.01 0.02
CA TRP A 53 9.39 -5.83 -0.90
C TRP A 53 8.92 -5.47 -2.32
N LEU A 54 7.90 -6.16 -2.84
CA LEU A 54 7.34 -5.85 -4.15
C LEU A 54 6.78 -4.41 -4.18
N SER A 55 6.05 -4.01 -3.14
CA SER A 55 5.54 -2.64 -3.04
C SER A 55 6.67 -1.62 -3.02
N PHE A 56 7.72 -1.85 -2.24
CA PHE A 56 8.87 -0.97 -2.17
C PHE A 56 9.54 -0.80 -3.54
N LEU A 57 9.85 -1.92 -4.22
CA LEU A 57 10.51 -1.89 -5.53
C LEU A 57 9.65 -1.22 -6.60
N LEU A 58 8.35 -1.50 -6.63
CA LEU A 58 7.43 -0.87 -7.59
C LEU A 58 7.36 0.64 -7.37
N PHE A 59 7.25 1.11 -6.13
CA PHE A 59 7.24 2.55 -5.86
C PHE A 59 8.59 3.20 -6.17
N LEU A 60 9.70 2.56 -5.83
CA LEU A 60 11.04 3.07 -6.12
C LEU A 60 11.29 3.28 -7.62
N LEU A 61 10.80 2.36 -8.45
CA LEU A 61 10.98 2.42 -9.90
C LEU A 61 9.93 3.28 -10.59
N LEU A 62 8.66 3.11 -10.24
CA LEU A 62 7.56 3.70 -10.99
C LEU A 62 7.26 5.16 -10.60
N VAL A 63 7.53 5.57 -9.37
CA VAL A 63 7.31 6.99 -8.98
C VAL A 63 8.19 7.94 -9.79
N PRO A 64 9.52 7.74 -9.91
CA PRO A 64 10.36 8.61 -10.75
C PRO A 64 9.94 8.58 -12.23
N VAL A 65 9.61 7.41 -12.76
CA VAL A 65 9.18 7.27 -14.18
C VAL A 65 7.87 8.00 -14.41
N GLY A 66 6.85 7.78 -13.57
CA GLY A 66 5.56 8.45 -13.67
C GLY A 66 5.67 9.97 -13.52
N TRP A 67 6.51 10.42 -12.58
CA TRP A 67 6.82 11.84 -12.42
C TRP A 67 7.47 12.42 -13.68
N TYR A 68 8.48 11.74 -14.25
CA TYR A 68 9.16 12.21 -15.45
C TYR A 68 8.20 12.33 -16.65
N LEU A 69 7.41 11.29 -16.91
CA LEU A 69 6.42 11.30 -17.99
C LEU A 69 5.41 12.45 -17.84
N ALA A 70 4.91 12.67 -16.63
CA ALA A 70 3.99 13.77 -16.37
C ALA A 70 4.64 15.16 -16.54
N ALA A 71 5.91 15.30 -16.14
CA ALA A 71 6.67 16.54 -16.27
C ALA A 71 7.02 16.85 -17.74
N ASP A 72 7.46 15.85 -18.49
CA ASP A 72 7.84 16.00 -19.92
C ASP A 72 6.60 16.28 -20.78
N ALA A 73 5.50 15.55 -20.55
CA ALA A 73 4.21 15.83 -21.18
C ALA A 73 3.75 17.27 -20.93
N GLY A 74 3.84 17.74 -19.68
CA GLY A 74 3.49 19.12 -19.32
C GLY A 74 4.34 20.15 -20.06
N ALA A 75 5.65 19.91 -20.17
CA ALA A 75 6.56 20.76 -20.91
C ALA A 75 6.25 20.79 -22.42
N ARG A 76 5.97 19.63 -23.02
CA ARG A 76 5.56 19.54 -24.44
C ARG A 76 4.25 20.24 -24.73
N MET A 77 3.33 20.26 -23.78
CA MET A 77 2.04 20.91 -23.93
C MET A 77 2.12 22.44 -23.82
N THR A 78 3.16 22.98 -23.15
CA THR A 78 3.20 24.40 -22.77
C THR A 78 4.45 25.17 -23.18
N LEU A 79 5.62 24.53 -23.26
CA LEU A 79 6.91 25.24 -23.40
C LEU A 79 7.49 25.25 -24.83
N ALA A 80 7.10 24.31 -25.68
CA ALA A 80 7.59 24.26 -27.05
C ALA A 80 6.94 25.35 -27.91
N ASP A 81 7.65 25.89 -28.90
CA ASP A 81 7.11 26.92 -29.83
C ASP A 81 5.86 26.44 -30.56
N ALA A 82 5.80 25.15 -30.90
CA ALA A 82 4.65 24.48 -31.51
C ALA A 82 3.76 23.78 -30.48
N ALA A 83 3.79 24.20 -29.20
CA ALA A 83 3.00 23.54 -28.16
C ALA A 83 1.49 23.66 -28.41
N PRO A 84 0.69 22.67 -28.02
CA PRO A 84 -0.78 22.69 -28.09
C PRO A 84 -1.40 23.95 -27.48
N MET A 85 -0.79 24.51 -26.44
CA MET A 85 -1.22 25.74 -25.81
C MET A 85 -1.28 26.92 -26.78
N TYR A 86 -0.38 26.99 -27.76
CA TYR A 86 -0.32 28.07 -28.74
C TYR A 86 -0.99 27.71 -30.09
N THR A 87 -0.88 26.47 -30.47
CA THR A 87 -1.38 26.02 -31.80
C THR A 87 -2.81 25.48 -31.76
N GLY A 88 -3.30 25.08 -30.59
CA GLY A 88 -4.58 24.38 -30.45
C GLY A 88 -4.56 22.94 -30.99
N VAL A 89 -3.40 22.44 -31.48
CA VAL A 89 -3.27 21.09 -32.04
C VAL A 89 -2.72 20.13 -30.99
N ALA A 90 -3.41 19.01 -30.77
CA ALA A 90 -3.01 18.01 -29.78
C ALA A 90 -1.66 17.38 -30.10
N SER A 91 -0.78 17.25 -29.10
CA SER A 91 0.48 16.52 -29.20
C SER A 91 0.27 15.04 -28.85
N ILE A 92 0.37 14.16 -29.85
CA ILE A 92 0.20 12.70 -29.65
C ILE A 92 1.27 12.16 -28.68
N MET A 93 2.50 12.70 -28.73
CA MET A 93 3.57 12.30 -27.82
C MET A 93 3.23 12.64 -26.38
N ALA A 94 2.82 13.90 -26.11
CA ALA A 94 2.42 14.32 -24.77
C ALA A 94 1.22 13.53 -24.24
N LEU A 95 0.25 13.20 -25.11
CA LEU A 95 -0.88 12.35 -24.73
C LEU A 95 -0.44 10.94 -24.36
N GLY A 96 0.52 10.36 -25.10
CA GLY A 96 1.10 9.05 -24.80
C GLY A 96 1.83 9.05 -23.45
N GLU A 97 2.59 10.10 -23.16
CA GLU A 97 3.30 10.27 -21.87
C GLU A 97 2.32 10.40 -20.69
N ILE A 98 1.27 11.21 -20.85
CA ILE A 98 0.20 11.33 -19.84
C ILE A 98 -0.50 9.99 -19.61
N LEU A 99 -0.83 9.28 -20.68
CA LEU A 99 -1.45 7.96 -20.56
C LEU A 99 -0.53 6.99 -19.81
N GLY A 100 0.77 6.98 -20.10
CA GLY A 100 1.77 6.22 -19.36
C GLY A 100 1.81 6.58 -17.87
N ALA A 101 1.80 7.87 -17.55
CA ALA A 101 1.77 8.35 -16.16
C ALA A 101 0.48 7.93 -15.44
N ILE A 102 -0.67 7.93 -16.10
CA ILE A 102 -1.95 7.46 -15.57
C ILE A 102 -1.90 5.96 -15.27
N ILE A 103 -1.39 5.15 -16.20
CA ILE A 103 -1.24 3.70 -16.03
C ILE A 103 -0.32 3.40 -14.82
N ILE A 104 0.81 4.08 -14.75
CA ILE A 104 1.73 3.96 -13.61
C ILE A 104 1.01 4.31 -12.30
N SER A 105 0.28 5.41 -12.27
CA SER A 105 -0.48 5.82 -11.08
C SER A 105 -1.51 4.76 -10.67
N ALA A 106 -2.22 4.17 -11.63
CA ALA A 106 -3.16 3.08 -11.38
C ALA A 106 -2.45 1.85 -10.76
N ILE A 107 -1.29 1.47 -11.28
CA ILE A 107 -0.48 0.37 -10.73
C ILE A 107 -0.05 0.69 -9.28
N LEU A 108 0.39 1.92 -9.02
CA LEU A 108 0.79 2.36 -7.67
C LEU A 108 -0.39 2.34 -6.69
N PHE A 109 -1.59 2.75 -7.11
CA PHE A 109 -2.79 2.68 -6.29
C PHE A 109 -3.16 1.23 -5.93
N VAL A 110 -3.14 0.33 -6.92
CA VAL A 110 -3.40 -1.10 -6.68
C VAL A 110 -2.35 -1.70 -5.75
N THR A 111 -1.09 -1.34 -5.94
CA THR A 111 0.02 -1.79 -5.10
C THR A 111 -0.12 -1.28 -3.66
N ALA A 112 -0.49 -0.01 -3.47
CA ALA A 112 -0.71 0.60 -2.15
C ALA A 112 -1.83 -0.10 -1.38
N ARG A 113 -2.88 -0.61 -2.05
CA ARG A 113 -3.95 -1.39 -1.42
C ARG A 113 -3.41 -2.68 -0.77
N ARG A 114 -2.40 -3.31 -1.36
CA ARG A 114 -1.76 -4.53 -0.81
C ARG A 114 -0.73 -4.22 0.26
N SER A 115 0.12 -3.21 0.01
CA SER A 115 1.15 -2.74 0.95
C SER A 115 1.39 -1.25 0.78
N SER A 116 1.24 -0.49 1.87
CA SER A 116 1.48 0.96 1.90
C SER A 116 2.93 1.35 2.15
N LEU A 117 3.84 0.38 2.35
CA LEU A 117 5.22 0.65 2.74
C LEU A 117 5.97 1.43 1.67
N GLY A 118 5.84 1.04 0.39
CA GLY A 118 6.46 1.75 -0.72
C GLY A 118 5.97 3.19 -0.84
N ALA A 119 4.66 3.42 -0.67
CA ALA A 119 4.08 4.76 -0.73
C ALA A 119 4.56 5.66 0.42
N TRP A 120 4.67 5.13 1.66
CA TRP A 120 5.24 5.86 2.79
C TRP A 120 6.68 6.26 2.52
N LEU A 121 7.52 5.30 2.12
CA LEU A 121 8.95 5.53 1.93
C LEU A 121 9.21 6.53 0.81
N MET A 122 8.59 6.31 -0.36
CA MET A 122 8.75 7.24 -1.50
C MET A 122 8.12 8.60 -1.22
N GLY A 123 7.03 8.66 -0.46
CA GLY A 123 6.43 9.92 -0.02
C GLY A 123 7.39 10.74 0.84
N ILE A 124 8.03 10.12 1.82
CA ILE A 124 9.04 10.77 2.68
C ILE A 124 10.24 11.20 1.84
N VAL A 125 10.79 10.33 1.02
CA VAL A 125 11.95 10.64 0.17
C VAL A 125 11.65 11.83 -0.75
N THR A 126 10.51 11.82 -1.43
CA THR A 126 10.13 12.89 -2.35
C THR A 126 9.89 14.21 -1.61
N LEU A 127 9.31 14.16 -0.42
CA LEU A 127 9.11 15.34 0.42
C LEU A 127 10.46 15.91 0.89
N VAL A 128 11.37 15.06 1.38
CA VAL A 128 12.71 15.46 1.83
C VAL A 128 13.53 16.07 0.68
N VAL A 129 13.39 15.52 -0.53
CA VAL A 129 14.02 16.09 -1.73
C VAL A 129 13.38 17.43 -2.13
N GLY A 130 12.07 17.58 -1.97
CA GLY A 130 11.33 18.76 -2.41
C GLY A 130 11.42 19.96 -1.48
N LEU A 131 11.40 19.72 -0.17
CA LEU A 131 11.40 20.81 0.83
C LEU A 131 12.57 21.79 0.74
N PRO A 132 13.82 21.36 0.56
CA PRO A 132 14.97 22.27 0.46
C PRO A 132 14.86 23.26 -0.70
N TRP A 133 14.26 22.86 -1.83
CA TRP A 133 14.03 23.75 -2.96
C TRP A 133 13.08 24.91 -2.64
N LEU A 134 12.11 24.66 -1.76
CA LEU A 134 11.15 25.69 -1.33
C LEU A 134 11.68 26.57 -0.21
N MET A 135 12.42 25.97 0.75
CA MET A 135 12.87 26.68 1.94
C MET A 135 14.20 27.44 1.74
N ALA A 136 15.10 26.86 0.94
CA ALA A 136 16.44 27.40 0.70
C ALA A 136 16.89 27.20 -0.75
N PRO A 137 16.17 27.77 -1.74
CA PRO A 137 16.38 27.47 -3.16
C PRO A 137 17.78 27.76 -3.65
N GLY A 138 18.40 28.85 -3.19
CA GLY A 138 19.78 29.20 -3.57
C GLY A 138 20.82 28.20 -3.08
N ILE A 139 20.72 27.78 -1.82
CA ILE A 139 21.63 26.80 -1.22
C ILE A 139 21.44 25.44 -1.89
N THR A 140 20.19 25.03 -2.09
CA THR A 140 19.84 23.75 -2.73
C THR A 140 20.42 23.68 -4.16
N LYS A 141 20.18 24.76 -4.96
CA LYS A 141 20.73 24.84 -6.32
C LYS A 141 22.25 24.75 -6.30
N ALA A 142 22.94 25.49 -5.44
CA ALA A 142 24.39 25.49 -5.34
C ALA A 142 24.92 24.08 -4.98
N SER A 143 24.25 23.39 -4.04
CA SER A 143 24.65 22.06 -3.58
C SER A 143 24.50 20.98 -4.64
N VAL A 144 23.50 21.07 -5.53
CA VAL A 144 23.25 20.07 -6.56
C VAL A 144 23.74 20.47 -7.96
N LEU A 145 24.32 21.67 -8.11
CA LEU A 145 24.70 22.24 -9.41
C LEU A 145 25.66 21.34 -10.20
N SER A 146 26.68 20.78 -9.55
CA SER A 146 27.64 19.88 -10.19
C SER A 146 26.98 18.62 -10.73
N THR A 147 26.07 18.04 -9.96
CA THR A 147 25.30 16.85 -10.35
C THR A 147 24.36 17.17 -11.51
N LEU A 148 23.67 18.31 -11.47
CA LEU A 148 22.77 18.74 -12.55
C LEU A 148 23.56 19.03 -13.84
N THR A 149 24.74 19.64 -13.74
CA THR A 149 25.61 19.87 -14.88
C THR A 149 26.13 18.56 -15.47
N ALA A 150 26.58 17.63 -14.63
CA ALA A 150 27.00 16.31 -15.08
C ALA A 150 25.87 15.57 -15.80
N LEU A 151 24.66 15.63 -15.24
CA LEU A 151 23.45 15.04 -15.85
C LEU A 151 23.14 15.67 -17.21
N THR A 152 23.17 17.00 -17.31
CA THR A 152 22.97 17.72 -18.59
C THR A 152 23.96 17.28 -19.68
N ASN A 153 25.19 16.99 -19.31
CA ASN A 153 26.24 16.57 -20.24
C ASN A 153 26.11 15.12 -20.73
N THR A 154 25.17 14.32 -20.18
CA THR A 154 24.92 12.93 -20.65
C THR A 154 24.09 12.84 -21.94
N GLY A 155 23.60 13.97 -22.44
CA GLY A 155 22.81 14.05 -23.67
C GLY A 155 21.42 14.65 -23.47
N SER A 156 20.57 14.56 -24.48
CA SER A 156 19.25 15.20 -24.49
C SER A 156 18.34 14.73 -23.34
N LEU A 157 18.35 13.44 -23.04
CA LEU A 157 17.55 12.89 -21.93
C LEU A 157 18.05 13.42 -20.57
N GLY A 158 19.36 13.50 -20.37
CA GLY A 158 19.94 14.06 -19.15
C GLY A 158 19.67 15.56 -19.01
N ALA A 159 19.70 16.31 -20.11
CA ALA A 159 19.34 17.72 -20.13
C ALA A 159 17.87 17.94 -19.74
N ASN A 160 16.94 17.17 -20.32
CA ASN A 160 15.52 17.22 -19.98
C ASN A 160 15.28 16.83 -18.52
N LEU A 161 15.92 15.76 -18.05
CA LEU A 161 15.80 15.33 -16.66
C LEU A 161 16.31 16.39 -15.68
N SER A 162 17.45 17.01 -15.96
CA SER A 162 18.01 18.13 -15.18
C SER A 162 17.04 19.31 -15.12
N HIS A 163 16.45 19.67 -16.27
CA HIS A 163 15.45 20.72 -16.34
C HIS A 163 14.20 20.40 -15.52
N HIS A 164 13.62 19.20 -15.66
CA HIS A 164 12.43 18.79 -14.94
C HIS A 164 12.65 18.66 -13.43
N LEU A 165 13.85 18.22 -13.00
CA LEU A 165 14.22 18.19 -11.58
C LEU A 165 14.17 19.59 -10.98
N GLN A 166 14.81 20.56 -11.63
CA GLN A 166 14.82 21.95 -11.17
C GLN A 166 13.41 22.55 -11.19
N ALA A 167 12.70 22.40 -12.30
CA ALA A 167 11.33 22.92 -12.46
C ALA A 167 10.37 22.33 -11.41
N SER A 168 10.47 21.04 -11.12
CA SER A 168 9.64 20.37 -10.10
C SER A 168 10.05 20.75 -8.68
N GLY A 169 11.34 20.98 -8.43
CA GLY A 169 11.83 21.48 -7.16
C GLY A 169 11.27 22.88 -6.86
N TYR A 170 11.51 23.83 -7.74
CA TYR A 170 11.07 25.22 -7.56
C TYR A 170 9.54 25.41 -7.55
N SER A 171 8.81 24.59 -8.28
CA SER A 171 7.34 24.65 -8.30
C SER A 171 6.67 23.92 -7.14
N GLY A 172 7.43 23.26 -6.27
CA GLY A 172 6.89 22.50 -5.15
C GLY A 172 6.23 21.17 -5.53
N ARG A 173 6.33 20.75 -6.79
CA ARG A 173 5.74 19.48 -7.26
C ARG A 173 6.26 18.26 -6.49
N PHE A 174 7.53 18.25 -6.09
CA PHE A 174 8.08 17.17 -5.26
C PHE A 174 7.45 17.14 -3.87
N ALA A 175 7.28 18.29 -3.24
CA ALA A 175 6.63 18.37 -1.92
C ALA A 175 5.17 17.89 -2.02
N LEU A 176 4.43 18.34 -3.04
CA LEU A 176 3.06 17.91 -3.31
C LEU A 176 2.97 16.41 -3.58
N LEU A 177 3.85 15.87 -4.41
CA LEU A 177 3.91 14.43 -4.71
C LEU A 177 4.20 13.63 -3.45
N GLY A 178 5.15 14.10 -2.61
CA GLY A 178 5.47 13.48 -1.34
C GLY A 178 4.26 13.40 -0.40
N ILE A 179 3.57 14.52 -0.20
CA ILE A 179 2.35 14.58 0.63
C ILE A 179 1.26 13.68 0.06
N THR A 180 1.07 13.67 -1.25
CA THR A 180 0.06 12.83 -1.92
C THR A 180 0.34 11.33 -1.72
N LEU A 181 1.61 10.91 -1.85
CA LEU A 181 2.02 9.52 -1.62
C LEU A 181 1.84 9.12 -0.14
N MET A 182 2.19 10.01 0.80
CA MET A 182 1.95 9.78 2.23
C MET A 182 0.46 9.69 2.55
N GLY A 183 -0.37 10.56 1.96
CA GLY A 183 -1.82 10.51 2.06
C GLY A 183 -2.40 9.20 1.53
N LEU A 184 -1.94 8.74 0.36
CA LEU A 184 -2.29 7.44 -0.20
C LEU A 184 -1.92 6.29 0.74
N ALA A 185 -0.71 6.34 1.31
CA ALA A 185 -0.25 5.35 2.26
C ALA A 185 -1.11 5.31 3.54
N TYR A 186 -1.43 6.49 4.08
CA TYR A 186 -2.27 6.64 5.26
C TYR A 186 -3.69 6.08 5.03
N VAL A 187 -4.34 6.49 3.94
CA VAL A 187 -5.70 6.02 3.59
C VAL A 187 -5.71 4.51 3.38
N SER A 188 -4.73 3.97 2.64
CA SER A 188 -4.61 2.53 2.39
C SER A 188 -4.37 1.74 3.68
N HIS A 189 -3.56 2.28 4.61
CA HIS A 189 -3.31 1.66 5.91
C HIS A 189 -4.56 1.68 6.79
N SER A 190 -5.22 2.83 6.89
CA SER A 190 -6.44 3.03 7.66
C SER A 190 -7.57 2.13 7.17
N ALA A 191 -7.84 2.11 5.87
CA ALA A 191 -8.88 1.26 5.28
C ALA A 191 -8.67 -0.23 5.60
N ARG A 192 -7.43 -0.72 5.55
CA ARG A 192 -7.11 -2.11 5.92
C ARG A 192 -7.29 -2.38 7.41
N ARG A 193 -6.99 -1.39 8.26
CA ARG A 193 -7.17 -1.53 9.72
C ARG A 193 -8.66 -1.59 10.06
N THR A 194 -9.44 -0.69 9.49
CA THR A 194 -10.91 -0.67 9.67
C THR A 194 -11.56 -1.95 9.17
N GLY A 195 -11.21 -2.41 7.95
CA GLY A 195 -11.77 -3.64 7.40
C GLY A 195 -11.46 -4.88 8.25
N ARG A 196 -10.27 -4.95 8.86
CA ARG A 196 -9.94 -6.04 9.81
C ARG A 196 -10.75 -5.95 11.11
N ALA A 197 -10.96 -4.75 11.62
CA ALA A 197 -11.77 -4.55 12.83
C ALA A 197 -13.24 -4.92 12.57
N GLU A 198 -13.79 -4.55 11.42
CA GLU A 198 -15.14 -4.93 11.00
C GLU A 198 -15.27 -6.45 10.83
N GLU A 199 -14.30 -7.11 10.23
CA GLU A 199 -14.31 -8.56 10.05
C GLU A 199 -14.18 -9.30 11.40
N ALA A 200 -13.32 -8.84 12.31
CA ALA A 200 -13.20 -9.39 13.66
C ALA A 200 -14.53 -9.24 14.44
N LEU A 201 -15.17 -8.08 14.34
CA LEU A 201 -16.47 -7.84 14.94
C LEU A 201 -17.52 -8.77 14.32
N ARG A 202 -17.52 -8.93 13.02
CA ARG A 202 -18.41 -9.83 12.30
C ARG A 202 -18.29 -11.27 12.78
N ILE A 203 -17.05 -11.79 12.85
CA ILE A 203 -16.78 -13.16 13.34
C ILE A 203 -17.25 -13.31 14.78
N SER A 204 -17.01 -12.31 15.66
CA SER A 204 -17.46 -12.37 17.04
C SER A 204 -18.98 -12.38 17.19
N LEU A 205 -19.68 -11.59 16.38
CA LEU A 205 -21.15 -11.58 16.34
C LEU A 205 -21.72 -12.88 15.79
N GLU A 206 -21.07 -13.45 14.77
CA GLU A 206 -21.47 -14.71 14.16
C GLU A 206 -21.31 -15.88 15.12
N SER A 207 -20.22 -15.91 15.89
CA SER A 207 -20.00 -16.93 16.94
C SER A 207 -20.99 -16.81 18.11
N THR A 208 -21.41 -15.60 18.46
CA THR A 208 -22.34 -15.34 19.56
C THR A 208 -23.81 -15.55 19.16
N ASN A 209 -24.15 -15.28 17.89
CA ASN A 209 -25.53 -15.39 17.38
C ASN A 209 -25.55 -15.86 15.91
N PRO A 210 -25.31 -17.17 15.67
CA PRO A 210 -25.20 -17.72 14.32
C PRO A 210 -26.49 -17.59 13.48
N ALA A 211 -27.65 -17.40 14.13
CA ALA A 211 -28.94 -17.41 13.41
C ALA A 211 -29.39 -16.07 12.81
N GLY A 212 -28.61 -14.96 12.93
CA GLY A 212 -29.19 -13.74 12.39
C GLY A 212 -28.44 -12.43 12.53
N ALA A 213 -27.21 -12.43 13.01
CA ALA A 213 -26.46 -11.21 13.30
C ALA A 213 -26.17 -10.31 12.07
N PHE A 214 -26.21 -10.87 10.86
CA PHE A 214 -25.77 -10.22 9.63
C PHE A 214 -26.85 -9.83 8.63
N TYR A 215 -28.09 -10.03 8.95
CA TYR A 215 -29.13 -9.60 8.02
C TYR A 215 -29.20 -8.07 8.00
N SER A 216 -29.07 -7.49 6.82
CA SER A 216 -29.43 -6.10 6.57
C SER A 216 -30.84 -5.86 7.12
N LYS A 217 -31.21 -4.60 7.47
CA LYS A 217 -32.59 -4.28 7.91
C LYS A 217 -33.63 -4.88 6.99
N ARG A 218 -33.38 -4.97 5.67
CA ARG A 218 -34.26 -5.58 4.68
C ARG A 218 -34.35 -7.09 4.86
N ALA A 219 -33.26 -7.79 5.09
CA ALA A 219 -33.21 -9.23 5.29
C ALA A 219 -33.88 -9.64 6.61
N ARG A 220 -33.67 -8.87 7.70
CA ARG A 220 -34.40 -9.05 8.98
C ARG A 220 -35.90 -8.89 8.80
N LYS A 221 -36.36 -7.85 8.05
CA LYS A 221 -37.77 -7.62 7.79
C LYS A 221 -38.39 -8.72 6.92
N LYS A 222 -37.63 -9.27 5.97
CA LYS A 222 -38.04 -10.41 5.15
C LYS A 222 -38.11 -11.67 5.98
N ALA A 223 -37.12 -12.01 6.78
CA ALA A 223 -37.12 -13.18 7.66
C ALA A 223 -38.26 -13.13 8.69
N ALA A 224 -38.53 -11.98 9.30
CA ALA A 224 -39.63 -11.78 10.21
C ALA A 224 -41.01 -11.98 9.50
N LYS A 225 -41.14 -11.51 8.25
CA LYS A 225 -42.35 -11.68 7.45
C LYS A 225 -42.59 -13.15 7.03
N ASP A 226 -41.50 -13.86 6.73
CA ASP A 226 -41.55 -15.28 6.35
C ASP A 226 -41.85 -16.17 7.58
N ALA A 227 -41.33 -15.82 8.75
CA ALA A 227 -41.67 -16.49 10.02
C ALA A 227 -43.14 -16.30 10.45
N ALA A 228 -43.69 -15.11 10.19
CA ALA A 228 -45.10 -14.81 10.51
C ALA A 228 -46.13 -15.47 9.54
N ARG A 229 -45.67 -16.09 8.45
CA ARG A 229 -46.49 -16.79 7.47
C ARG A 229 -46.55 -18.31 7.70
N LYS A 230 -45.76 -18.83 8.59
CA LYS A 230 -45.78 -20.22 9.07
C LYS A 230 -46.63 -20.35 10.32
#